data_a7b0a2e66b7db76db07b01a5ffd40cc6
#
_entry.id   a7b0a2e66b7db76db07b01a5ffd40cc6
#
_cell.length_a   1.000
_cell.length_b   1.000
_cell.length_c   1.000
_cell.angle_alpha   90.00
_cell.angle_beta   90.00
_cell.angle_gamma   90.00
#
_symmetry.space_group_name_H-M   'P 1'
#
loop_
_entity.id
_entity.type
_entity.pdbx_description
1 polymer ?
#
loop_
_entity_poly.entity_id
_entity_poly.type
_entity_poly.pdbx_seq_one_letter_code
_entity_poly.pdbx_strand_id
1 'polypeptide(L)'
;MKKEIKNNSGYTLVELILVIAIILIMSGGAMLTVSAIRSSQATSSMQKFDDEIAALEMKTKSFSVGQAIKIVQNGANYEIYYGTCTDDDVSTFTADSAKADSILERVSIYYSDSYDADAVSTPLTSAVILVRKSDGEILSGYGEYKFCKYNTTSSVGRVTLNRHTGGH
;
A
#
# COMPACT_ATOMS: atom_id res chain seq x y z
N MET A 1 18.37 18.02 68.04
CA MET A 1 18.22 17.33 66.76
C MET A 1 16.74 16.94 66.57
N LYS A 2 15.98 17.64 65.74
CA LYS A 2 14.60 17.27 65.40
C LYS A 2 14.63 16.23 64.27
N LYS A 3 14.15 15.01 64.55
CA LYS A 3 14.02 13.94 63.58
C LYS A 3 12.78 14.23 62.70
N GLU A 4 12.98 14.61 61.46
CA GLU A 4 11.87 14.75 60.48
C GLU A 4 11.29 13.35 60.25
N ILE A 5 10.06 13.16 60.60
CA ILE A 5 9.29 11.98 60.28
C ILE A 5 8.86 12.13 58.84
N LYS A 6 9.57 11.40 57.92
CA LYS A 6 9.22 11.27 56.50
C LYS A 6 7.88 10.55 56.41
N ASN A 7 6.81 11.29 56.11
CA ASN A 7 5.47 10.76 55.99
C ASN A 7 5.43 9.90 54.69
N ASN A 8 5.61 8.60 54.81
CA ASN A 8 5.36 7.64 53.76
C ASN A 8 3.86 7.35 53.67
N SER A 9 3.11 8.24 53.07
CA SER A 9 1.71 7.96 52.72
C SER A 9 1.72 6.93 51.58
N GLY A 10 1.48 5.67 51.92
CA GLY A 10 1.26 4.59 50.95
C GLY A 10 -0.03 4.86 50.16
N TYR A 11 -0.05 4.44 48.90
CA TYR A 11 -1.23 4.52 48.05
C TYR A 11 -2.37 3.73 48.66
N THR A 12 -3.57 4.30 48.63
CA THR A 12 -4.79 3.59 49.06
C THR A 12 -5.16 2.53 48.01
N LEU A 13 -5.80 1.44 48.44
CA LEU A 13 -6.27 0.38 47.51
C LEU A 13 -7.21 0.94 46.44
N VAL A 14 -8.03 1.95 46.79
CA VAL A 14 -8.95 2.63 45.87
C VAL A 14 -8.18 3.42 44.80
N GLU A 15 -7.10 4.10 45.15
CA GLU A 15 -6.28 4.89 44.26
C GLU A 15 -5.56 3.99 43.23
N LEU A 16 -5.10 2.80 43.65
CA LEU A 16 -4.48 1.82 42.78
C LEU A 16 -5.49 1.21 41.79
N ILE A 17 -6.71 0.89 42.24
CA ILE A 17 -7.79 0.40 41.37
C ILE A 17 -8.16 1.45 40.35
N LEU A 18 -8.26 2.73 40.73
CA LEU A 18 -8.61 3.84 39.86
C LEU A 18 -7.54 4.04 38.76
N VAL A 19 -6.27 3.97 39.12
CA VAL A 19 -5.15 4.06 38.15
C VAL A 19 -5.19 2.92 37.15
N ILE A 20 -5.39 1.68 37.61
CA ILE A 20 -5.49 0.52 36.72
C ILE A 20 -6.71 0.67 35.79
N ALA A 21 -7.86 1.11 36.29
CA ALA A 21 -9.06 1.33 35.47
C ALA A 21 -8.80 2.36 34.34
N ILE A 22 -8.13 3.48 34.66
CA ILE A 22 -7.78 4.51 33.67
C ILE A 22 -6.83 3.93 32.61
N ILE A 23 -5.79 3.18 33.01
CA ILE A 23 -4.84 2.56 32.09
C ILE A 23 -5.55 1.58 31.14
N LEU A 24 -6.50 0.77 31.64
CA LEU A 24 -7.26 -0.17 30.83
C LEU A 24 -8.13 0.53 29.79
N ILE A 25 -8.81 1.63 30.19
CA ILE A 25 -9.63 2.42 29.27
C ILE A 25 -8.76 3.07 28.18
N MET A 26 -7.64 3.69 28.55
CA MET A 26 -6.73 4.31 27.61
C MET A 26 -6.08 3.31 26.65
N SER A 27 -5.71 2.12 27.15
CA SER A 27 -5.10 1.06 26.34
C SER A 27 -6.08 0.47 25.32
N GLY A 28 -7.36 0.30 25.69
CA GLY A 28 -8.41 -0.19 24.78
C GLY A 28 -8.67 0.78 23.62
N GLY A 29 -8.69 2.09 23.87
CA GLY A 29 -8.90 3.11 22.85
C GLY A 29 -7.76 3.19 21.82
N ALA A 30 -6.51 3.01 22.26
CA ALA A 30 -5.34 3.10 21.39
C ALA A 30 -5.32 2.03 20.30
N MET A 31 -5.72 0.79 20.59
CA MET A 31 -5.73 -0.30 19.59
C MET A 31 -6.72 -0.05 18.44
N LEU A 32 -7.91 0.48 18.74
CA LEU A 32 -8.92 0.80 17.72
C LEU A 32 -8.43 1.89 16.77
N THR A 33 -7.75 2.91 17.28
CA THR A 33 -7.21 4.03 16.49
C THR A 33 -6.13 3.56 15.52
N VAL A 34 -5.20 2.72 15.94
CA VAL A 34 -4.13 2.18 15.08
C VAL A 34 -4.70 1.35 13.93
N SER A 35 -5.73 0.53 14.18
CA SER A 35 -6.38 -0.27 13.14
C SER A 35 -7.09 0.61 12.10
N ALA A 36 -7.76 1.68 12.54
CA ALA A 36 -8.42 2.63 11.65
C ALA A 36 -7.42 3.38 10.76
N ILE A 37 -6.31 3.84 11.33
CA ILE A 37 -5.23 4.52 10.57
C ILE A 37 -4.64 3.60 9.50
N ARG A 38 -4.32 2.35 9.84
CA ARG A 38 -3.78 1.37 8.87
C ARG A 38 -4.78 1.07 7.75
N SER A 39 -6.07 1.01 8.06
CA SER A 39 -7.12 0.81 7.06
C SER A 39 -7.19 2.01 6.10
N SER A 40 -7.19 3.23 6.65
CA SER A 40 -7.22 4.47 5.86
C SER A 40 -5.99 4.59 4.94
N GLN A 41 -4.79 4.31 5.45
CA GLN A 41 -3.55 4.32 4.65
C GLN A 41 -3.60 3.32 3.50
N ALA A 42 -4.03 2.08 3.76
CA ALA A 42 -4.11 1.06 2.73
C ALA A 42 -5.18 1.40 1.67
N THR A 43 -6.31 1.98 2.07
CA THR A 43 -7.35 2.45 1.12
C THR A 43 -6.85 3.61 0.28
N SER A 44 -6.17 4.58 0.87
CA SER A 44 -5.57 5.70 0.15
C SER A 44 -4.49 5.23 -0.84
N SER A 45 -3.66 4.24 -0.44
CA SER A 45 -2.67 3.64 -1.34
C SER A 45 -3.31 2.89 -2.52
N MET A 46 -4.43 2.21 -2.29
CA MET A 46 -5.20 1.55 -3.36
C MET A 46 -5.77 2.57 -4.36
N GLN A 47 -6.41 3.64 -3.87
CA GLN A 47 -6.93 4.69 -4.72
C GLN A 47 -5.82 5.38 -5.52
N LYS A 48 -4.69 5.67 -4.88
CA LYS A 48 -3.52 6.25 -5.54
C LYS A 48 -2.95 5.35 -6.63
N PHE A 49 -2.91 4.04 -6.38
CA PHE A 49 -2.50 3.07 -7.41
C PHE A 49 -3.45 3.10 -8.63
N ASP A 50 -4.74 3.13 -8.39
CA ASP A 50 -5.78 3.23 -9.43
C ASP A 50 -5.63 4.51 -10.25
N ASP A 51 -5.40 5.65 -9.59
CA ASP A 51 -5.12 6.95 -10.24
C ASP A 51 -3.85 6.89 -11.11
N GLU A 52 -2.79 6.19 -10.66
CA GLU A 52 -1.54 6.04 -11.42
C GLU A 52 -1.73 5.15 -12.66
N ILE A 53 -2.59 4.13 -12.58
CA ILE A 53 -2.96 3.32 -13.75
C ILE A 53 -3.73 4.16 -14.77
N ALA A 54 -4.73 4.93 -14.33
CA ALA A 54 -5.48 5.81 -15.20
C ALA A 54 -4.57 6.88 -15.86
N ALA A 55 -3.61 7.41 -15.11
CA ALA A 55 -2.62 8.35 -15.64
C ALA A 55 -1.69 7.69 -16.68
N LEU A 56 -1.28 6.42 -16.44
CA LEU A 56 -0.49 5.64 -17.39
C LEU A 56 -1.23 5.44 -18.72
N GLU A 57 -2.52 5.08 -18.68
CA GLU A 57 -3.35 4.92 -19.89
C GLU A 57 -3.47 6.23 -20.67
N MET A 58 -3.66 7.35 -19.98
CA MET A 58 -3.71 8.68 -20.63
C MET A 58 -2.35 9.05 -21.25
N LYS A 59 -1.25 8.80 -20.55
CA LYS A 59 0.11 9.03 -21.07
C LYS A 59 0.36 8.18 -22.31
N THR A 60 0.01 6.89 -22.28
CA THR A 60 0.20 5.98 -23.42
C THR A 60 -0.49 6.46 -24.69
N LYS A 61 -1.69 7.05 -24.58
CA LYS A 61 -2.42 7.63 -25.70
C LYS A 61 -1.73 8.90 -26.27
N SER A 62 -0.97 9.61 -25.45
CA SER A 62 -0.38 10.93 -25.79
C SER A 62 1.06 10.81 -26.34
N PHE A 63 1.81 9.79 -25.97
CA PHE A 63 3.22 9.63 -26.36
C PHE A 63 3.40 8.64 -27.52
N SER A 64 4.55 8.73 -28.20
CA SER A 64 4.85 7.85 -29.36
C SER A 64 5.51 6.52 -28.99
N VAL A 65 5.92 6.34 -27.73
CA VAL A 65 6.61 5.15 -27.23
C VAL A 65 5.72 4.47 -26.19
N GLY A 66 5.82 3.16 -26.03
CA GLY A 66 5.12 2.41 -24.99
C GLY A 66 5.46 2.95 -23.61
N GLN A 67 4.43 3.36 -22.88
CA GLN A 67 4.57 3.88 -21.51
C GLN A 67 4.38 2.74 -20.52
N ALA A 68 5.18 2.76 -19.46
CA ALA A 68 5.11 1.75 -18.43
C ALA A 68 5.29 2.38 -17.04
N ILE A 69 4.78 1.70 -16.02
CA ILE A 69 5.13 1.96 -14.64
C ILE A 69 5.80 0.73 -14.04
N LYS A 70 6.83 0.97 -13.23
CA LYS A 70 7.47 -0.06 -12.42
C LYS A 70 7.14 0.20 -10.96
N ILE A 71 6.66 -0.83 -10.31
CA ILE A 71 6.33 -0.84 -8.88
C ILE A 71 7.39 -1.67 -8.18
N VAL A 72 7.98 -1.14 -7.11
CA VAL A 72 9.01 -1.82 -6.34
C VAL A 72 8.72 -1.68 -4.85
N GLN A 73 8.74 -2.79 -4.13
CA GLN A 73 8.64 -2.77 -2.68
C GLN A 73 9.90 -2.17 -2.05
N ASN A 74 9.72 -1.15 -1.23
CA ASN A 74 10.78 -0.55 -0.42
C ASN A 74 10.33 -0.49 1.05
N GLY A 75 10.70 -1.53 1.81
CA GLY A 75 10.32 -1.68 3.20
C GLY A 75 8.80 -1.78 3.41
N ALA A 76 8.22 -0.80 4.07
CA ALA A 76 6.78 -0.73 4.34
C ALA A 76 5.96 -0.11 3.20
N ASN A 77 6.63 0.43 2.20
CA ASN A 77 6.04 1.22 1.12
C ASN A 77 6.29 0.53 -0.23
N TYR A 78 5.54 0.99 -1.25
CA TYR A 78 5.83 0.68 -2.64
C TYR A 78 6.12 1.98 -3.38
N GLU A 79 7.18 1.98 -4.16
CA GLU A 79 7.62 3.08 -5.01
C GLU A 79 7.18 2.82 -6.44
N ILE A 80 6.61 3.83 -7.08
CA ILE A 80 6.15 3.79 -8.46
C ILE A 80 7.07 4.71 -9.28
N TYR A 81 7.58 4.16 -10.38
CA TYR A 81 8.44 4.85 -11.34
C TYR A 81 7.76 4.83 -12.70
N TYR A 82 7.58 5.97 -13.32
CA TYR A 82 7.22 6.06 -14.72
C TYR A 82 8.44 5.83 -15.61
N GLY A 83 8.21 5.30 -16.78
CA GLY A 83 9.26 5.03 -17.75
C GLY A 83 8.72 4.52 -19.08
N THR A 84 9.62 4.16 -19.92
CA THR A 84 9.34 3.65 -21.27
C THR A 84 9.92 2.26 -21.45
N CYS A 85 9.25 1.47 -22.30
CA CYS A 85 9.76 0.19 -22.79
C CYS A 85 9.94 0.26 -24.30
N THR A 86 11.00 -0.36 -24.81
CA THR A 86 11.26 -0.48 -26.24
C THR A 86 10.65 -1.79 -26.75
N ASP A 87 10.03 -1.75 -27.93
CA ASP A 87 9.46 -2.91 -28.61
C ASP A 87 8.49 -3.77 -27.76
N ASP A 88 7.72 -3.11 -26.89
CA ASP A 88 6.76 -3.76 -25.98
C ASP A 88 7.42 -4.82 -25.05
N ASP A 89 8.71 -4.72 -24.81
CA ASP A 89 9.47 -5.62 -23.93
C ASP A 89 9.70 -4.98 -22.55
N VAL A 90 9.11 -5.57 -21.53
CA VAL A 90 9.23 -5.12 -20.13
C VAL A 90 10.65 -5.19 -19.58
N SER A 91 11.52 -6.04 -20.17
CA SER A 91 12.92 -6.14 -19.75
C SER A 91 13.74 -4.89 -20.09
N THR A 92 13.26 -4.09 -21.06
CA THR A 92 13.88 -2.84 -21.51
C THR A 92 13.42 -1.62 -20.72
N PHE A 93 12.65 -1.80 -19.64
CA PHE A 93 12.14 -0.69 -18.85
C PHE A 93 13.23 0.29 -18.45
N THR A 94 13.06 1.54 -18.85
CA THR A 94 13.94 2.66 -18.48
C THR A 94 13.10 3.70 -17.76
N ALA A 95 13.46 3.98 -16.50
CA ALA A 95 12.75 4.98 -15.71
C ALA A 95 13.05 6.40 -16.20
N ASP A 96 12.04 7.26 -16.25
CA ASP A 96 12.17 8.67 -16.62
C ASP A 96 12.95 9.46 -15.56
N SER A 97 12.92 9.01 -14.31
CA SER A 97 13.56 9.64 -13.16
C SER A 97 14.22 8.59 -12.26
N ALA A 98 15.35 8.97 -11.64
CA ALA A 98 15.96 8.17 -10.57
C ALA A 98 15.17 8.19 -9.25
N LYS A 99 14.23 9.14 -9.10
CA LYS A 99 13.37 9.29 -7.93
C LYS A 99 11.99 8.76 -8.25
N ALA A 100 11.38 8.07 -7.30
CA ALA A 100 10.02 7.62 -7.42
C ALA A 100 9.05 8.79 -7.69
N ASP A 101 8.17 8.60 -8.67
CA ASP A 101 7.14 9.55 -9.03
C ASP A 101 6.00 9.54 -8.00
N SER A 102 5.75 8.37 -7.43
CA SER A 102 4.68 8.16 -6.45
C SER A 102 5.09 7.12 -5.41
N ILE A 103 4.51 7.23 -4.21
CA ILE A 103 4.75 6.30 -3.10
C ILE A 103 3.41 5.86 -2.53
N LEU A 104 3.21 4.55 -2.44
CA LEU A 104 2.09 3.92 -1.74
C LEU A 104 2.56 3.58 -0.33
N GLU A 105 1.98 4.26 0.66
CA GLU A 105 2.49 4.22 2.02
C GLU A 105 1.86 3.11 2.87
N ARG A 106 2.70 2.38 3.61
CA ARG A 106 2.30 1.42 4.66
C ARG A 106 1.18 0.47 4.23
N VAL A 107 1.38 -0.20 3.12
CA VAL A 107 0.44 -1.17 2.54
C VAL A 107 1.16 -2.48 2.26
N SER A 108 0.44 -3.59 2.30
CA SER A 108 0.90 -4.88 1.79
C SER A 108 0.11 -5.18 0.52
N ILE A 109 0.79 -5.40 -0.59
CA ILE A 109 0.15 -5.71 -1.87
C ILE A 109 0.45 -7.18 -2.21
N TYR A 110 -0.59 -7.91 -2.57
CA TYR A 110 -0.48 -9.26 -3.09
C TYR A 110 -0.94 -9.26 -4.54
N TYR A 111 -0.30 -10.04 -5.37
CA TYR A 111 -0.54 -10.08 -6.81
C TYR A 111 -0.78 -11.51 -7.30
N SER A 112 -1.67 -11.64 -8.29
CA SER A 112 -1.85 -12.85 -9.09
C SER A 112 -2.13 -12.44 -10.55
N ASP A 113 -1.56 -13.15 -11.48
CA ASP A 113 -1.87 -13.06 -12.91
C ASP A 113 -3.21 -13.74 -13.27
N SER A 114 -3.81 -14.44 -12.33
CA SER A 114 -5.14 -15.03 -12.42
C SER A 114 -6.20 -14.06 -11.91
N TYR A 115 -7.37 -14.07 -12.54
CA TYR A 115 -8.54 -13.32 -12.08
C TYR A 115 -9.35 -14.08 -11.01
N ASP A 116 -8.74 -15.07 -10.38
CA ASP A 116 -9.36 -15.83 -9.27
C ASP A 116 -9.04 -15.17 -7.94
N ALA A 117 -10.08 -14.65 -7.32
CA ALA A 117 -10.00 -13.91 -6.07
C ALA A 117 -9.31 -14.66 -4.92
N ASP A 118 -9.37 -16.00 -4.93
CA ASP A 118 -8.78 -16.84 -3.88
C ASP A 118 -7.29 -17.16 -4.12
N ALA A 119 -6.82 -16.97 -5.38
CA ALA A 119 -5.44 -17.24 -5.76
C ALA A 119 -4.45 -16.12 -5.39
N VAL A 120 -4.94 -14.93 -4.95
CA VAL A 120 -4.09 -13.75 -4.66
C VAL A 120 -3.41 -13.87 -3.31
N SER A 121 -2.34 -14.65 -3.24
CA SER A 121 -1.59 -14.92 -2.01
C SER A 121 -0.10 -14.58 -2.09
N THR A 122 0.43 -14.29 -3.29
CA THR A 122 1.85 -13.99 -3.48
C THR A 122 2.14 -12.52 -3.18
N PRO A 123 3.02 -12.21 -2.21
CA PRO A 123 3.42 -10.83 -1.95
C PRO A 123 4.09 -10.22 -3.18
N LEU A 124 3.66 -9.02 -3.55
CA LEU A 124 4.27 -8.27 -4.63
C LEU A 124 5.62 -7.71 -4.18
N THR A 125 6.70 -8.07 -4.85
CA THR A 125 8.03 -7.48 -4.63
C THR A 125 8.37 -6.45 -5.68
N SER A 126 8.04 -6.75 -6.93
CA SER A 126 8.19 -5.84 -8.07
C SER A 126 7.27 -6.27 -9.20
N ALA A 127 6.72 -5.30 -9.93
CA ALA A 127 5.98 -5.53 -11.16
C ALA A 127 6.25 -4.38 -12.14
N VAL A 128 6.16 -4.69 -13.44
CA VAL A 128 6.12 -3.69 -14.51
C VAL A 128 4.78 -3.81 -15.20
N ILE A 129 4.03 -2.71 -15.23
CA ILE A 129 2.77 -2.61 -15.94
C ILE A 129 3.05 -1.82 -17.21
N LEU A 130 2.85 -2.49 -18.33
CA LEU A 130 3.09 -1.96 -19.68
C LEU A 130 1.79 -1.90 -20.46
N VAL A 131 1.45 -0.72 -20.96
CA VAL A 131 0.26 -0.49 -21.79
C VAL A 131 0.69 -0.26 -23.23
N ARG A 132 0.14 -1.04 -24.15
CA ARG A 132 0.40 -0.89 -25.59
C ARG A 132 -0.31 0.36 -26.14
N LYS A 133 0.41 1.14 -26.94
CA LYS A 133 -0.11 2.36 -27.53
C LYS A 133 -1.26 2.14 -28.54
N SER A 134 -1.19 1.07 -29.34
CA SER A 134 -2.08 0.87 -30.49
C SER A 134 -3.54 0.68 -30.10
N ASP A 135 -3.80 -0.02 -29.00
CA ASP A 135 -5.11 -0.50 -28.58
C ASP A 135 -5.40 -0.32 -27.09
N GLY A 136 -4.39 0.10 -26.30
CA GLY A 136 -4.52 0.22 -24.85
C GLY A 136 -4.47 -1.13 -24.10
N GLU A 137 -4.08 -2.21 -24.79
CA GLU A 137 -3.93 -3.51 -24.14
C GLU A 137 -2.82 -3.49 -23.11
N ILE A 138 -3.08 -4.06 -21.93
CA ILE A 138 -2.07 -4.24 -20.89
C ILE A 138 -1.26 -5.49 -21.23
N LEU A 139 -0.01 -5.28 -21.65
CA LEU A 139 0.89 -6.37 -22.08
C LEU A 139 1.52 -7.11 -20.92
N SER A 140 1.77 -6.41 -19.84
CA SER A 140 2.38 -6.96 -18.61
C SER A 140 1.76 -6.34 -17.37
N GLY A 141 1.79 -7.07 -16.27
CA GLY A 141 1.22 -6.63 -14.99
C GLY A 141 -0.31 -6.66 -14.95
N TYR A 142 -0.95 -7.32 -15.93
CA TYR A 142 -2.39 -7.61 -15.85
C TYR A 142 -2.66 -8.65 -14.76
N GLY A 143 -3.88 -8.66 -14.22
CA GLY A 143 -4.27 -9.56 -13.14
C GLY A 143 -4.88 -8.82 -11.97
N GLU A 144 -4.84 -9.43 -10.80
CA GLU A 144 -5.48 -8.93 -9.59
C GLU A 144 -4.45 -8.48 -8.55
N TYR A 145 -4.61 -7.23 -8.09
CA TYR A 145 -3.83 -6.62 -7.01
C TYR A 145 -4.70 -6.47 -5.78
N LYS A 146 -4.40 -7.25 -4.74
CA LYS A 146 -5.10 -7.22 -3.46
C LYS A 146 -4.36 -6.33 -2.48
N PHE A 147 -5.01 -5.27 -2.03
CA PHE A 147 -4.47 -4.32 -1.06
C PHE A 147 -4.87 -4.72 0.36
N CYS A 148 -3.89 -4.85 1.23
CA CYS A 148 -4.06 -5.25 2.63
C CYS A 148 -3.46 -4.22 3.56
N LYS A 149 -3.96 -4.15 4.79
CA LYS A 149 -3.32 -3.37 5.85
C LYS A 149 -1.89 -3.86 6.04
N TYR A 150 -0.95 -2.93 6.22
CA TYR A 150 0.47 -3.27 6.38
C TYR A 150 0.71 -4.35 7.44
N ASN A 151 1.52 -5.34 7.09
CA ASN A 151 1.82 -6.53 7.90
C ASN A 151 0.61 -7.37 8.31
N THR A 152 -0.45 -7.37 7.50
CA THR A 152 -1.60 -8.25 7.72
C THR A 152 -2.11 -8.79 6.38
N THR A 153 -2.95 -9.82 6.43
CA THR A 153 -3.69 -10.35 5.26
C THR A 153 -5.09 -9.76 5.15
N SER A 154 -5.45 -8.82 6.06
CA SER A 154 -6.76 -8.17 6.06
C SER A 154 -6.87 -7.21 4.88
N SER A 155 -7.62 -7.62 3.87
CA SER A 155 -7.86 -6.84 2.64
C SER A 155 -8.71 -5.61 2.92
N VAL A 156 -8.36 -4.50 2.26
CA VAL A 156 -9.16 -3.27 2.19
C VAL A 156 -9.84 -3.12 0.84
N GLY A 157 -9.32 -3.77 -0.20
CA GLY A 157 -9.88 -3.75 -1.53
C GLY A 157 -8.97 -4.44 -2.54
N ARG A 158 -9.39 -4.39 -3.80
CA ARG A 158 -8.70 -5.00 -4.94
C ARG A 158 -8.78 -4.08 -6.15
N VAL A 159 -7.74 -4.12 -6.98
CA VAL A 159 -7.71 -3.52 -8.31
C VAL A 159 -7.43 -4.62 -9.31
N THR A 160 -8.29 -4.75 -10.32
CA THR A 160 -8.16 -5.76 -11.36
C THR A 160 -7.81 -5.11 -12.68
N LEU A 161 -6.63 -5.43 -13.21
CA LEU A 161 -6.17 -4.94 -14.49
C LEU A 161 -6.47 -5.96 -15.58
N ASN A 162 -7.40 -5.61 -16.49
CA ASN A 162 -7.83 -6.49 -17.56
C ASN A 162 -6.92 -6.35 -18.79
N ARG A 163 -6.41 -7.49 -19.29
CA ARG A 163 -5.52 -7.53 -20.43
C ARG A 163 -6.12 -6.91 -21.70
N HIS A 164 -7.37 -7.26 -22.01
CA HIS A 164 -7.97 -6.94 -23.32
C HIS A 164 -8.74 -5.63 -23.39
N THR A 165 -9.07 -5.01 -22.27
CA THR A 165 -9.92 -3.81 -22.25
C THR A 165 -9.20 -2.54 -21.87
N GLY A 166 -7.96 -2.66 -21.35
CA GLY A 166 -7.28 -1.52 -20.74
C GLY A 166 -8.11 -0.84 -19.64
N GLY A 167 -9.13 -1.52 -19.14
CA GLY A 167 -10.01 -1.04 -18.09
C GLY A 167 -9.70 -1.70 -16.74
N HIS A 168 -9.97 -0.97 -15.70
CA HIS A 168 -9.85 -1.40 -14.29
C HIS A 168 -11.17 -1.20 -13.54
#